data_b9972df6287b8dd9c9b04ccc3ac25438
#
_entry.id   b9972df6287b8dd9c9b04ccc3ac25438
#
_cell.length_a   1.000
_cell.length_b   1.000
_cell.length_c   1.000
_cell.angle_alpha   90.00
_cell.angle_beta   90.00
_cell.angle_gamma   90.00
#
_symmetry.space_group_name_H-M   'P 1'
#
loop_
_entity.id
_entity.type
_entity.pdbx_description
1 polymer ?
#
loop_
_entity_poly.entity_id
_entity_poly.type
_entity_poly.pdbx_seq_one_letter_code
_entity_poly.pdbx_strand_id
1 'polypeptide(L)'
;MPYIDANVFIYPILYEEDQEPKVKHAKQILLSIEKGELSAYTSTLTWDEVVWITRKTMGRDEAISQGQKLLGFLNLQWIPVDEHILSQAQALMNKYNLHPRDSIHVASAIDRKINVIISDDLDIDQVKEIKRTPLL
;
A
#
# COMPACT_ATOMS: atom_id res chain seq x y z
N MET A 1 -3.85 7.08 -12.17
CA MET A 1 -3.69 7.17 -10.71
C MET A 1 -3.66 5.77 -10.11
N PRO A 2 -2.49 5.28 -9.73
CA PRO A 2 -2.37 3.94 -9.16
C PRO A 2 -2.79 3.90 -7.70
N TYR A 3 -3.12 2.70 -7.23
CA TYR A 3 -3.20 2.38 -5.82
C TYR A 3 -1.82 1.96 -5.31
N ILE A 4 -1.43 2.43 -4.15
CA ILE A 4 -0.13 2.14 -3.55
C ILE A 4 -0.33 1.19 -2.37
N ASP A 5 0.27 0.00 -2.47
CA ASP A 5 0.25 -0.98 -1.39
C ASP A 5 1.16 -0.54 -0.23
N ALA A 6 0.87 -1.03 0.96
CA ALA A 6 1.59 -0.67 2.18
C ALA A 6 3.10 -0.94 2.09
N ASN A 7 3.52 -2.00 1.38
CA ASN A 7 4.94 -2.35 1.29
C ASN A 7 5.79 -1.26 0.64
N VAL A 8 5.21 -0.42 -0.23
CA VAL A 8 5.93 0.71 -0.82
C VAL A 8 6.34 1.73 0.24
N PHE A 9 5.49 1.95 1.24
CA PHE A 9 5.79 2.83 2.37
C PHE A 9 6.69 2.14 3.41
N ILE A 10 6.52 0.85 3.61
CA ILE A 10 7.22 0.09 4.65
C ILE A 10 8.70 -0.13 4.32
N TYR A 11 9.03 -0.47 3.08
CA TYR A 11 10.40 -0.80 2.70
C TYR A 11 11.41 0.32 3.00
N PRO A 12 11.14 1.59 2.68
CA PRO A 12 12.07 2.66 3.03
C PRO A 12 12.25 2.88 4.53
N ILE A 13 11.29 2.45 5.34
CA ILE A 13 11.37 2.55 6.81
C ILE A 13 12.27 1.45 7.38
N LEU A 14 12.12 0.22 6.88
CA LEU A 14 12.76 -0.96 7.46
C LEU A 14 14.13 -1.28 6.90
N TYR A 15 14.40 -0.91 5.64
CA TYR A 15 15.60 -1.36 4.92
C TYR A 15 16.38 -0.20 4.33
N GLU A 16 17.70 -0.40 4.19
CA GLU A 16 18.58 0.53 3.49
C GLU A 16 18.64 0.18 2.00
N GLU A 17 18.93 1.19 1.16
CA GLU A 17 18.99 1.02 -0.30
C GLU A 17 20.04 0.01 -0.76
N ASP A 18 21.18 -0.05 -0.05
CA ASP A 18 22.27 -0.97 -0.36
C ASP A 18 21.95 -2.42 0.01
N GLN A 19 21.01 -2.64 0.93
CA GLN A 19 20.59 -3.96 1.37
C GLN A 19 19.42 -4.53 0.57
N GLU A 20 18.53 -3.63 0.09
CA GLU A 20 17.32 -4.02 -0.63
C GLU A 20 17.08 -3.06 -1.80
N PRO A 21 17.33 -3.50 -3.05
CA PRO A 21 17.19 -2.62 -4.22
C PRO A 21 15.79 -2.03 -4.41
N LYS A 22 14.76 -2.72 -3.91
CA LYS A 22 13.36 -2.25 -3.99
C LYS A 22 13.14 -0.97 -3.21
N VAL A 23 13.96 -0.70 -2.20
CA VAL A 23 13.90 0.54 -1.40
C VAL A 23 14.10 1.76 -2.28
N LYS A 24 15.06 1.71 -3.19
CA LYS A 24 15.34 2.82 -4.11
C LYS A 24 14.13 3.14 -4.97
N HIS A 25 13.51 2.10 -5.55
CA HIS A 25 12.31 2.27 -6.36
C HIS A 25 11.13 2.80 -5.54
N ALA A 26 10.92 2.26 -4.34
CA ALA A 26 9.88 2.73 -3.44
C ALA A 26 10.06 4.22 -3.12
N LYS A 27 11.28 4.64 -2.78
CA LYS A 27 11.59 6.05 -2.50
C LYS A 27 11.31 6.95 -3.71
N GLN A 28 11.65 6.50 -4.93
CA GLN A 28 11.39 7.25 -6.15
C GLN A 28 9.90 7.44 -6.38
N ILE A 29 9.11 6.40 -6.19
CA ILE A 29 7.65 6.47 -6.31
C ILE A 29 7.07 7.46 -5.30
N LEU A 30 7.46 7.34 -4.03
CA LEU A 30 6.98 8.22 -2.96
C LEU A 30 7.36 9.68 -3.22
N LEU A 31 8.58 9.91 -3.70
CA LEU A 31 9.03 11.26 -4.05
C LEU A 31 8.23 11.86 -5.20
N SER A 32 7.92 11.06 -6.23
CA SER A 32 7.09 11.48 -7.35
C SER A 32 5.69 11.88 -6.91
N ILE A 33 5.11 11.14 -5.95
CA ILE A 33 3.80 11.48 -5.37
C ILE A 33 3.90 12.79 -4.60
N GLU A 34 4.88 12.91 -3.73
CA GLU A 34 5.08 14.09 -2.89
C GLU A 34 5.24 15.37 -3.71
N LYS A 35 5.97 15.27 -4.82
CA LYS A 35 6.18 16.39 -5.75
C LYS A 35 4.97 16.71 -6.64
N GLY A 36 3.94 15.89 -6.63
CA GLY A 36 2.77 16.06 -7.48
C GLY A 36 2.94 15.56 -8.92
N GLU A 37 4.03 14.87 -9.22
CA GLU A 37 4.26 14.26 -10.54
C GLU A 37 3.39 13.03 -10.75
N LEU A 38 3.03 12.35 -9.66
CA LEU A 38 2.17 11.17 -9.65
C LEU A 38 1.10 11.34 -8.58
N SER A 39 -0.16 11.36 -8.97
CA SER A 39 -1.28 11.30 -8.04
C SER A 39 -1.60 9.83 -7.75
N ALA A 40 -1.83 9.50 -6.49
CA ALA A 40 -2.01 8.11 -6.08
C ALA A 40 -3.05 7.96 -4.98
N TYR A 41 -3.54 6.74 -4.84
CA TYR A 41 -4.46 6.32 -3.78
C TYR A 41 -3.80 5.29 -2.88
N THR A 42 -4.22 5.27 -1.63
CA THR A 42 -4.03 4.15 -0.72
C THR A 42 -5.28 4.03 0.16
N SER A 43 -5.36 3.01 1.00
CA SER A 43 -6.49 2.88 1.92
C SER A 43 -6.07 3.10 3.36
N THR A 44 -7.06 3.25 4.24
CA THR A 44 -6.85 3.41 5.67
C THR A 44 -6.13 2.20 6.30
N LEU A 45 -6.22 1.01 5.68
CA LEU A 45 -5.45 -0.15 6.12
C LEU A 45 -3.94 0.09 6.04
N THR A 46 -3.48 0.87 5.07
CA THR A 46 -2.04 1.17 4.93
C THR A 46 -1.50 1.84 6.19
N TRP A 47 -2.25 2.77 6.80
CA TRP A 47 -1.83 3.37 8.06
C TRP A 47 -1.62 2.31 9.14
N ASP A 48 -2.58 1.41 9.29
CA ASP A 48 -2.49 0.34 10.30
C ASP A 48 -1.26 -0.55 10.07
N GLU A 49 -1.04 -1.00 8.85
CA GLU A 49 0.09 -1.87 8.53
C GLU A 49 1.44 -1.18 8.76
N VAL A 50 1.58 0.07 8.30
CA VAL A 50 2.82 0.83 8.46
C VAL A 50 3.13 1.08 9.94
N VAL A 51 2.13 1.53 10.69
CA VAL A 51 2.31 1.84 12.12
C VAL A 51 2.58 0.57 12.92
N TRP A 52 1.84 -0.51 12.64
CA TRP A 52 2.01 -1.79 13.34
C TRP A 52 3.41 -2.35 13.15
N ILE A 53 3.88 -2.46 11.90
CA ILE A 53 5.20 -3.04 11.64
C ILE A 53 6.33 -2.16 12.17
N THR A 54 6.19 -0.84 12.09
CA THR A 54 7.17 0.10 12.62
C THR A 54 7.26 -0.03 14.13
N ARG A 55 6.11 -0.12 14.81
CA ARG A 55 6.09 -0.31 16.28
C ARG A 55 6.77 -1.61 16.69
N LYS A 56 6.47 -2.69 15.97
CA LYS A 56 7.05 -4.01 16.25
C LYS A 56 8.57 -4.05 16.08
N THR A 57 9.09 -3.35 15.07
CA THR A 57 10.51 -3.42 14.71
C THR A 57 11.36 -2.29 15.31
N MET A 58 10.80 -1.10 15.46
CA MET A 58 11.54 0.11 15.84
C MET A 58 11.00 0.81 17.09
N GLY A 59 9.89 0.34 17.64
CA GLY A 59 9.32 0.87 18.87
C GLY A 59 8.24 1.93 18.67
N ARG A 60 7.65 2.34 19.79
CA ARG A 60 6.48 3.23 19.84
C ARG A 60 6.75 4.61 19.24
N ASP A 61 7.85 5.25 19.59
CA ASP A 61 8.10 6.63 19.19
C ASP A 61 8.29 6.76 17.68
N GLU A 62 9.03 5.83 17.08
CA GLU A 62 9.19 5.79 15.62
C GLU A 62 7.87 5.50 14.93
N ALA A 63 7.04 4.61 15.48
CA ALA A 63 5.73 4.30 14.93
C ALA A 63 4.82 5.54 14.91
N ILE A 64 4.81 6.33 15.99
CA ILE A 64 4.05 7.57 16.06
C ILE A 64 4.53 8.55 14.99
N SER A 65 5.85 8.71 14.85
CA SER A 65 6.44 9.60 13.86
C SER A 65 6.07 9.20 12.43
N GLN A 66 6.18 7.93 12.10
CA GLN A 66 5.84 7.43 10.76
C GLN A 66 4.34 7.53 10.47
N GLY A 67 3.50 7.29 11.45
CA GLY A 67 2.06 7.44 11.30
C GLY A 67 1.66 8.89 10.99
N GLN A 68 2.26 9.85 11.66
CA GLN A 68 2.02 11.27 11.41
C GLN A 68 2.50 11.70 10.03
N LYS A 69 3.69 11.26 9.62
CA LYS A 69 4.23 11.55 8.29
C LYS A 69 3.33 10.99 7.20
N LEU A 70 2.84 9.77 7.39
CA LEU A 70 1.97 9.11 6.42
C LEU A 70 0.65 9.86 6.25
N LEU A 71 0.01 10.26 7.34
CA LEU A 71 -1.26 11.01 7.28
C LEU A 71 -1.09 12.40 6.65
N GLY A 72 0.10 12.99 6.79
CA GLY A 72 0.43 14.29 6.18
C GLY A 72 0.99 14.18 4.76
N PHE A 73 1.01 13.00 4.17
CA PHE A 73 1.64 12.78 2.87
C PHE A 73 0.90 13.52 1.76
N LEU A 74 1.61 14.38 1.03
CA LEU A 74 1.02 15.20 -0.02
C LEU A 74 0.64 14.37 -1.25
N ASN A 75 -0.46 14.76 -1.90
CA ASN A 75 -0.94 14.17 -3.17
C ASN A 75 -1.32 12.70 -3.08
N LEU A 76 -1.50 12.18 -1.88
CA LEU A 76 -1.98 10.83 -1.61
C LEU A 76 -3.44 10.91 -1.16
N GLN A 77 -4.32 10.22 -1.88
CA GLN A 77 -5.73 10.17 -1.55
C GLN A 77 -6.06 8.90 -0.78
N TRP A 78 -6.84 9.05 0.29
CA TRP A 78 -7.17 7.95 1.20
C TRP A 78 -8.55 7.38 0.89
N ILE A 79 -8.61 6.05 0.80
CA ILE A 79 -9.86 5.30 0.64
C ILE A 79 -10.23 4.73 2.00
N PRO A 80 -11.36 5.13 2.61
CA PRO A 80 -11.78 4.52 3.87
C PRO A 80 -12.22 3.08 3.63
N VAL A 81 -11.67 2.17 4.42
CA VAL A 81 -12.06 0.75 4.39
C VAL A 81 -13.34 0.61 5.21
N ASP A 82 -14.45 0.56 4.51
CA ASP A 82 -15.78 0.41 5.10
C ASP A 82 -16.30 -1.03 4.94
N GLU A 83 -17.52 -1.26 5.40
CA GLU A 83 -18.15 -2.56 5.32
C GLU A 83 -18.34 -3.04 3.88
N HIS A 84 -18.61 -2.13 2.96
CA HIS A 84 -18.76 -2.46 1.54
C HIS A 84 -17.45 -3.01 0.97
N ILE A 85 -16.32 -2.36 1.27
CA ILE A 85 -15.00 -2.83 0.84
C ILE A 85 -14.66 -4.19 1.48
N LEU A 86 -15.00 -4.40 2.75
CA LEU A 86 -14.79 -5.69 3.39
C LEU A 86 -15.62 -6.80 2.73
N SER A 87 -16.83 -6.48 2.32
CA SER A 87 -17.69 -7.42 1.58
C SER A 87 -17.06 -7.81 0.23
N GLN A 88 -16.49 -6.83 -0.48
CA GLN A 88 -15.76 -7.08 -1.73
C GLN A 88 -14.48 -7.90 -1.48
N ALA A 89 -13.76 -7.60 -0.40
CA ALA A 89 -12.57 -8.37 -0.01
C ALA A 89 -12.91 -9.82 0.27
N GLN A 90 -14.02 -10.07 0.95
CA GLN A 90 -14.52 -11.43 1.21
C GLN A 90 -14.78 -12.18 -0.11
N ALA A 91 -15.41 -11.52 -1.08
CA ALA A 91 -15.67 -12.11 -2.39
C ALA A 91 -14.37 -12.43 -3.15
N LEU A 92 -13.36 -11.57 -3.04
CA LEU A 92 -12.04 -11.81 -3.63
C LEU A 92 -11.35 -13.03 -3.00
N MET A 93 -11.44 -13.19 -1.68
CA MET A 93 -10.89 -14.36 -0.99
C MET A 93 -11.61 -15.64 -1.39
N ASN A 94 -12.91 -15.57 -1.69
CA ASN A 94 -13.65 -16.74 -2.18
C ASN A 94 -13.21 -17.15 -3.60
N LYS A 95 -12.78 -16.18 -4.41
CA LYS A 95 -12.42 -16.41 -5.81
C LYS A 95 -10.94 -16.71 -6.00
N TYR A 96 -10.07 -16.06 -5.22
CA TYR A 96 -8.62 -16.15 -5.34
C TYR A 96 -7.98 -16.56 -4.02
N ASN A 97 -6.77 -17.08 -4.10
CA ASN A 97 -6.00 -17.44 -2.90
C ASN A 97 -5.23 -16.22 -2.38
N LEU A 98 -5.98 -15.24 -1.85
CA LEU A 98 -5.43 -14.01 -1.28
C LEU A 98 -5.54 -14.02 0.24
N HIS A 99 -4.54 -13.42 0.90
CA HIS A 99 -4.63 -13.15 2.32
C HIS A 99 -5.58 -11.96 2.59
N PRO A 100 -6.10 -11.83 3.83
CA PRO A 100 -7.09 -10.78 4.13
C PRO A 100 -6.64 -9.36 3.78
N ARG A 101 -5.42 -8.99 4.14
CA ARG A 101 -4.91 -7.62 3.88
C ARG A 101 -4.78 -7.34 2.39
N ASP A 102 -4.25 -8.29 1.63
CA ASP A 102 -4.14 -8.16 0.18
C ASP A 102 -5.50 -8.00 -0.48
N SER A 103 -6.48 -8.76 0.01
CA SER A 103 -7.86 -8.67 -0.47
C SER A 103 -8.46 -7.29 -0.20
N ILE A 104 -8.17 -6.69 0.95
CA ILE A 104 -8.65 -5.34 1.29
C ILE A 104 -8.01 -4.30 0.39
N HIS A 105 -6.70 -4.39 0.14
CA HIS A 105 -6.01 -3.46 -0.76
C HIS A 105 -6.59 -3.54 -2.18
N VAL A 106 -6.74 -4.74 -2.70
CA VAL A 106 -7.30 -4.94 -4.04
C VAL A 106 -8.76 -4.46 -4.10
N ALA A 107 -9.58 -4.82 -3.11
CA ALA A 107 -10.97 -4.37 -3.05
C ALA A 107 -11.08 -2.85 -2.98
N SER A 108 -10.21 -2.20 -2.22
CA SER A 108 -10.17 -0.74 -2.11
C SER A 108 -9.88 -0.08 -3.46
N ALA A 109 -8.92 -0.63 -4.21
CA ALA A 109 -8.60 -0.15 -5.55
C ALA A 109 -9.77 -0.34 -6.51
N ILE A 110 -10.37 -1.52 -6.54
CA ILE A 110 -11.49 -1.84 -7.43
C ILE A 110 -12.69 -0.94 -7.12
N ASP A 111 -12.97 -0.67 -5.85
CA ASP A 111 -14.07 0.20 -5.44
C ASP A 111 -13.99 1.60 -6.05
N ARG A 112 -12.80 2.10 -6.25
CA ARG A 112 -12.54 3.41 -6.89
C ARG A 112 -12.24 3.28 -8.37
N LYS A 113 -12.49 2.12 -8.98
CA LYS A 113 -12.24 1.85 -10.40
C LYS A 113 -10.77 2.06 -10.79
N ILE A 114 -9.87 1.79 -9.86
CA ILE A 114 -8.43 1.83 -10.09
C ILE A 114 -8.00 0.45 -10.57
N ASN A 115 -7.35 0.39 -11.71
CA ASN A 115 -6.96 -0.89 -12.33
C ASN A 115 -5.47 -1.20 -12.25
N VAL A 116 -4.68 -0.34 -11.58
CA VAL A 116 -3.24 -0.54 -11.37
C VAL A 116 -2.91 -0.41 -9.89
N ILE A 117 -2.22 -1.41 -9.36
CA ILE A 117 -1.69 -1.39 -7.99
C ILE A 117 -0.16 -1.54 -8.04
N ILE A 118 0.54 -0.65 -7.34
CA ILE A 118 1.98 -0.77 -7.16
C ILE A 118 2.21 -1.57 -5.88
N SER A 119 2.77 -2.76 -6.02
CA SER A 119 2.94 -3.71 -4.93
C SER A 119 4.06 -4.70 -5.24
N ASP A 120 4.73 -5.16 -4.19
CA ASP A 120 5.70 -6.24 -4.28
C ASP A 120 5.06 -7.63 -4.08
N ASP A 121 3.78 -7.70 -3.79
CA ASP A 121 3.10 -8.95 -3.49
C ASP A 121 2.67 -9.68 -4.76
N LEU A 122 3.35 -10.79 -5.06
CA LEU A 122 3.08 -11.62 -6.24
C LEU A 122 1.68 -12.25 -6.23
N ASP A 123 1.08 -12.45 -5.07
CA ASP A 123 -0.25 -13.07 -4.98
C ASP A 123 -1.31 -12.22 -5.68
N ILE A 124 -1.10 -10.91 -5.79
CA ILE A 124 -2.01 -10.01 -6.49
C ILE A 124 -2.09 -10.32 -7.99
N ASP A 125 -1.07 -10.94 -8.56
CA ASP A 125 -1.07 -11.32 -9.99
C ASP A 125 -2.19 -12.30 -10.37
N GLN A 126 -2.78 -13.01 -9.40
CA GLN A 126 -3.94 -13.87 -9.61
C GLN A 126 -5.19 -13.10 -10.00
N VAL A 127 -5.29 -11.83 -9.58
CA VAL A 127 -6.53 -11.04 -9.69
C VAL A 127 -6.63 -10.46 -11.09
N LYS A 128 -7.65 -10.86 -11.84
CA LYS A 128 -7.84 -10.44 -13.24
C LYS A 128 -8.28 -8.99 -13.37
N GLU A 129 -8.95 -8.46 -12.36
CA GLU A 129 -9.55 -7.13 -12.37
C GLU A 129 -8.53 -6.01 -12.16
N ILE A 130 -7.30 -6.34 -11.77
CA ILE A 130 -6.27 -5.34 -11.47
C ILE A 130 -4.92 -5.80 -12.01
N LYS A 131 -4.09 -4.83 -12.40
CA LYS A 131 -2.73 -5.09 -12.85
C LYS A 131 -1.74 -4.62 -11.79
N ARG A 132 -0.85 -5.52 -11.39
CA ARG A 132 0.22 -5.17 -10.45
C ARG A 132 1.44 -4.61 -11.20
N THR A 133 1.94 -3.48 -10.73
CA THR A 133 3.24 -2.95 -11.12
C THR A 133 4.24 -3.27 -10.01
N PRO A 134 5.31 -4.01 -10.29
CA PRO A 134 6.28 -4.40 -9.26
C PRO A 134 7.18 -3.24 -8.86
N LEU A 135 7.90 -3.41 -7.74
CA LEU A 135 8.91 -2.45 -7.28
C LEU A 135 10.26 -2.62 -7.99
N LEU A 136 10.42 -3.71 -8.71
CA LEU A 136 11.60 -3.93 -9.56
C LEU A 136 11.19 -4.42 -10.92
#